data_41ae975c3bcacb58b137f7b825addbad
#
_entry.id   41ae975c3bcacb58b137f7b825addbad
#
_cell.length_a   1.000
_cell.length_b   1.000
_cell.length_c   1.000
_cell.angle_alpha   90.00
_cell.angle_beta   90.00
_cell.angle_gamma   90.00
#
_symmetry.space_group_name_H-M   'P 1'
#
loop_
_entity.id
_entity.type
_entity.pdbx_description
1 polymer ?
#
loop_
_entity_poly.entity_id
_entity_poly.type
_entity_poly.pdbx_seq_one_letter_code
_entity_poly.pdbx_strand_id
1 'polypeptide(L)'
;MFTKKTHGVLKWLGIYYSVMLLWMITTAMHIPDGYLSPATSFVMFLLVFPFWAIGIRKIRATMNARNVPLIALLAAFSFVIMMFNVPLPGGTTGHAVGAALAAIIVGPEIATIAVSIALIIQAFFFGDGGVLAIGANCFNMAVVIPYIAYAIYQAVSKNTPINSSRRLVAAFLGGWVGVTVGAF
;
A
#
# COMPACT_ATOMS: atom_id res chain seq x y z
N MET A 1 -37.13 -16.62 -33.23
CA MET A 1 -37.56 -16.85 -31.84
C MET A 1 -36.39 -17.10 -30.85
N PHE A 2 -35.14 -17.08 -31.34
CA PHE A 2 -33.94 -17.36 -30.54
C PHE A 2 -33.26 -16.14 -29.91
N THR A 3 -33.59 -14.90 -30.28
CA THR A 3 -32.86 -13.67 -29.92
C THR A 3 -33.15 -13.13 -28.50
N LYS A 4 -34.35 -13.34 -27.98
CA LYS A 4 -34.71 -12.83 -26.61
C LYS A 4 -34.10 -13.65 -25.47
N LYS A 5 -33.93 -14.96 -25.67
CA LYS A 5 -33.39 -15.88 -24.64
C LYS A 5 -31.87 -15.71 -24.47
N THR A 6 -31.16 -15.47 -25.58
CA THR A 6 -29.72 -15.23 -25.59
C THR A 6 -29.33 -13.90 -24.95
N HIS A 7 -30.11 -12.85 -25.11
CA HIS A 7 -29.87 -11.56 -24.42
C HIS A 7 -30.02 -11.67 -22.90
N GLY A 8 -30.97 -12.50 -22.42
CA GLY A 8 -31.12 -12.76 -21.00
C GLY A 8 -29.90 -13.46 -20.38
N VAL A 9 -29.42 -14.52 -21.03
CA VAL A 9 -28.26 -15.29 -20.57
C VAL A 9 -26.99 -14.45 -20.59
N LEU A 10 -26.76 -13.67 -21.65
CA LEU A 10 -25.61 -12.74 -21.74
C LEU A 10 -25.64 -11.66 -20.64
N LYS A 11 -26.83 -11.14 -20.31
CA LYS A 11 -26.99 -10.16 -19.22
C LYS A 11 -26.66 -10.78 -17.86
N TRP A 12 -27.11 -11.99 -17.58
CA TRP A 12 -26.82 -12.70 -16.34
C TRP A 12 -25.35 -13.12 -16.22
N LEU A 13 -24.75 -13.56 -17.32
CA LEU A 13 -23.30 -13.82 -17.39
C LEU A 13 -22.51 -12.54 -17.15
N GLY A 14 -22.90 -11.41 -17.75
CA GLY A 14 -22.28 -10.13 -17.52
C GLY A 14 -22.36 -9.69 -16.04
N ILE A 15 -23.54 -9.84 -15.41
CA ILE A 15 -23.71 -9.55 -13.99
C ILE A 15 -22.87 -10.51 -13.14
N TYR A 16 -22.86 -11.81 -13.43
CA TYR A 16 -22.06 -12.80 -12.71
C TYR A 16 -20.57 -12.48 -12.79
N TYR A 17 -20.05 -12.19 -14.01
CA TYR A 17 -18.63 -11.80 -14.19
C TYR A 17 -18.34 -10.46 -13.51
N SER A 18 -19.26 -9.50 -13.52
CA SER A 18 -19.07 -8.22 -12.83
C SER A 18 -19.03 -8.40 -11.32
N VAL A 19 -19.88 -9.25 -10.75
CA VAL A 19 -19.89 -9.57 -9.32
C VAL A 19 -18.66 -10.37 -8.94
N MET A 20 -18.24 -11.33 -9.76
CA MET A 20 -16.99 -12.07 -9.58
C MET A 20 -15.76 -11.16 -9.66
N LEU A 21 -15.74 -10.24 -10.63
CA LEU A 21 -14.68 -9.23 -10.76
C LEU A 21 -14.65 -8.30 -9.54
N LEU A 22 -15.82 -7.87 -9.07
CA LEU A 22 -15.96 -7.05 -7.86
C LEU A 22 -15.46 -7.81 -6.62
N TRP A 23 -15.75 -9.11 -6.53
CA TRP A 23 -15.27 -9.95 -5.42
C TRP A 23 -13.76 -10.23 -5.51
N MET A 24 -13.21 -10.41 -6.71
CA MET A 24 -11.76 -10.50 -6.92
C MET A 24 -11.03 -9.20 -6.59
N ILE A 25 -11.69 -8.03 -6.77
CA ILE A 25 -11.15 -6.72 -6.40
C ILE A 25 -11.09 -6.55 -4.87
N THR A 26 -11.97 -7.21 -4.12
CA THR A 26 -12.01 -7.13 -2.64
C THR A 26 -11.04 -8.10 -1.94
N THR A 27 -10.48 -9.10 -2.63
CA THR A 27 -9.41 -9.97 -2.10
C THR A 27 -8.05 -9.38 -2.44
N ALA A 28 -7.69 -8.32 -1.72
CA ALA A 28 -6.50 -7.53 -1.99
C ALA A 28 -5.22 -8.11 -1.38
N MET A 29 -4.07 -7.53 -1.72
CA MET A 29 -2.73 -7.82 -1.17
C MET A 29 -2.63 -7.69 0.35
N HIS A 30 -3.62 -7.13 1.01
CA HIS A 30 -3.67 -7.03 2.45
C HIS A 30 -3.94 -8.38 3.09
N ILE A 31 -3.25 -8.68 4.18
CA ILE A 31 -3.50 -9.90 4.97
C ILE A 31 -4.86 -9.73 5.67
N PRO A 32 -5.86 -10.56 5.34
CA PRO A 32 -7.16 -10.48 6.02
C PRO A 32 -7.12 -11.15 7.41
N ASP A 33 -8.16 -10.91 8.21
CA ASP A 33 -8.31 -11.57 9.51
C ASP A 33 -8.46 -13.10 9.34
N GLY A 34 -7.89 -13.84 10.29
CA GLY A 34 -7.91 -15.29 10.29
C GLY A 34 -6.72 -15.97 9.59
N TYR A 35 -5.91 -15.24 8.83
CA TYR A 35 -4.69 -15.79 8.20
C TYR A 35 -3.48 -15.80 9.13
N LEU A 36 -3.45 -14.91 10.12
CA LEU A 36 -2.40 -14.87 11.13
C LEU A 36 -2.94 -15.36 12.47
N SER A 37 -2.10 -16.10 13.20
CA SER A 37 -2.43 -16.44 14.58
C SER A 37 -2.49 -15.17 15.44
N PRO A 38 -3.29 -15.13 16.52
CA PRO A 38 -3.33 -13.98 17.43
C PRO A 38 -1.96 -13.61 17.99
N ALA A 39 -1.11 -14.60 18.26
CA ALA A 39 0.24 -14.38 18.74
C ALA A 39 1.12 -13.69 17.67
N THR A 40 1.05 -14.16 16.42
CA THR A 40 1.76 -13.54 15.29
C THR A 40 1.29 -12.10 15.07
N SER A 41 -0.03 -11.86 15.07
CA SER A 41 -0.61 -10.53 14.93
C SER A 41 -0.11 -9.58 16.02
N PHE A 42 -0.07 -10.04 17.27
CA PHE A 42 0.45 -9.27 18.40
C PHE A 42 1.94 -8.92 18.25
N VAL A 43 2.77 -9.90 17.86
CA VAL A 43 4.19 -9.68 17.61
C VAL A 43 4.40 -8.65 16.50
N MET A 44 3.66 -8.75 15.40
CA MET A 44 3.78 -7.80 14.29
C MET A 44 3.32 -6.39 14.70
N PHE A 45 2.33 -6.29 15.59
CA PHE A 45 1.92 -5.01 16.16
C PHE A 45 3.02 -4.38 17.03
N LEU A 46 3.70 -5.20 17.85
CA LEU A 46 4.86 -4.74 18.64
C LEU A 46 6.02 -4.31 17.76
N LEU A 47 6.24 -4.99 16.62
CA LEU A 47 7.32 -4.67 15.68
C LEU A 47 7.09 -3.33 14.96
N VAL A 48 5.85 -2.98 14.62
CA VAL A 48 5.56 -1.72 13.92
C VAL A 48 5.54 -0.52 14.85
N PHE A 49 5.23 -0.71 16.13
CA PHE A 49 5.07 0.37 17.12
C PHE A 49 6.28 1.32 17.24
N PRO A 50 7.55 0.84 17.31
CA PRO A 50 8.71 1.74 17.34
C PRO A 50 8.81 2.61 16.09
N PHE A 51 8.45 2.12 14.92
CA PHE A 51 8.48 2.90 13.68
C PHE A 51 7.42 4.00 13.69
N TRP A 52 6.23 3.72 14.23
CA TRP A 52 5.23 4.76 14.45
C TRP A 52 5.72 5.83 15.45
N ALA A 53 6.35 5.42 16.53
CA ALA A 53 6.92 6.37 17.48
C ALA A 53 8.01 7.26 16.86
N ILE A 54 8.88 6.68 16.03
CA ILE A 54 9.91 7.41 15.28
C ILE A 54 9.26 8.37 14.27
N GLY A 55 8.29 7.90 13.50
CA GLY A 55 7.57 8.71 12.51
C GLY A 55 6.85 9.91 13.14
N ILE A 56 6.13 9.70 14.25
CA ILE A 56 5.45 10.77 15.00
C ILE A 56 6.47 11.78 15.55
N ARG A 57 7.58 11.31 16.13
CA ARG A 57 8.64 12.21 16.58
C ARG A 57 9.23 13.03 15.44
N LYS A 58 9.46 12.41 14.30
CA LYS A 58 9.96 13.08 13.09
C LYS A 58 9.01 14.15 12.59
N ILE A 59 7.71 13.83 12.51
CA ILE A 59 6.67 14.80 12.14
C ILE A 59 6.69 16.00 13.08
N ARG A 60 6.68 15.76 14.40
CA ARG A 60 6.71 16.84 15.40
C ARG A 60 7.96 17.73 15.33
N ALA A 61 9.10 17.15 14.95
CA ALA A 61 10.38 17.86 14.88
C ALA A 61 10.57 18.64 13.57
N THR A 62 10.00 18.18 12.44
CA THR A 62 10.30 18.72 11.12
C THR A 62 9.11 19.35 10.41
N MET A 63 7.88 18.98 10.80
CA MET A 63 6.67 19.45 10.14
C MET A 63 6.06 20.63 10.88
N ASN A 64 5.73 21.65 10.12
CA ASN A 64 4.93 22.77 10.59
C ASN A 64 3.50 22.67 10.02
N ALA A 65 2.59 23.54 10.46
CA ALA A 65 1.21 23.56 10.02
C ALA A 65 1.05 23.66 8.48
N ARG A 66 2.03 24.24 7.79
CA ARG A 66 2.03 24.38 6.31
C ARG A 66 2.29 23.06 5.60
N ASN A 67 3.06 22.14 6.22
CA ASN A 67 3.47 20.87 5.60
C ASN A 67 2.53 19.69 5.98
N VAL A 68 1.69 19.85 7.01
CA VAL A 68 0.72 18.82 7.43
C VAL A 68 -0.20 18.38 6.28
N PRO A 69 -0.72 19.26 5.41
CA PRO A 69 -1.51 18.86 4.25
C PRO A 69 -0.80 17.90 3.29
N LEU A 70 0.54 17.96 3.22
CA LEU A 70 1.31 17.03 2.37
C LEU A 70 1.21 15.59 2.89
N ILE A 71 1.25 15.38 4.21
CA ILE A 71 1.08 14.05 4.80
C ILE A 71 -0.31 13.51 4.51
N ALA A 72 -1.33 14.36 4.69
CA ALA A 72 -2.72 13.99 4.39
C ALA A 72 -2.91 13.64 2.90
N LEU A 73 -2.27 14.41 2.00
CA LEU A 73 -2.29 14.14 0.56
C LEU A 73 -1.61 12.80 0.21
N LEU A 74 -0.47 12.51 0.83
CA LEU A 74 0.24 11.24 0.62
C LEU A 74 -0.55 10.05 1.18
N ALA A 75 -1.20 10.20 2.33
CA ALA A 75 -2.10 9.18 2.88
C ALA A 75 -3.31 8.94 1.96
N ALA A 76 -3.96 10.00 1.48
CA ALA A 76 -5.07 9.93 0.53
C ALA A 76 -4.63 9.31 -0.81
N PHE A 77 -3.46 9.70 -1.32
CA PHE A 77 -2.88 9.10 -2.53
C PHE A 77 -2.63 7.60 -2.34
N SER A 78 -1.99 7.20 -1.23
CA SER A 78 -1.76 5.78 -0.94
C SER A 78 -3.07 5.02 -0.81
N PHE A 79 -4.07 5.60 -0.12
CA PHE A 79 -5.40 5.01 -0.01
C PHE A 79 -6.04 4.77 -1.39
N VAL A 80 -6.08 5.80 -2.24
CA VAL A 80 -6.72 5.72 -3.55
C VAL A 80 -5.99 4.75 -4.48
N ILE A 81 -4.65 4.78 -4.53
CA ILE A 81 -3.89 3.93 -5.44
C ILE A 81 -4.00 2.44 -5.06
N MET A 82 -4.13 2.13 -3.77
CA MET A 82 -4.34 0.76 -3.28
C MET A 82 -5.74 0.21 -3.63
N MET A 83 -6.72 1.05 -3.93
CA MET A 83 -8.05 0.60 -4.38
C MET A 83 -8.04 0.07 -5.84
N PHE A 84 -7.00 0.35 -6.61
CA PHE A 84 -6.85 -0.16 -7.98
C PHE A 84 -6.16 -1.51 -7.99
N ASN A 85 -6.93 -2.58 -7.77
CA ASN A 85 -6.44 -3.94 -7.77
C ASN A 85 -6.31 -4.50 -9.18
N VAL A 86 -5.16 -5.09 -9.51
CA VAL A 86 -4.88 -5.76 -10.78
C VAL A 86 -4.89 -7.27 -10.54
N PRO A 87 -5.71 -8.03 -11.27
CA PRO A 87 -5.71 -9.49 -11.17
C PRO A 87 -4.35 -10.07 -11.56
N LEU A 88 -3.82 -10.96 -10.74
CA LEU A 88 -2.56 -11.66 -10.97
C LEU A 88 -2.81 -13.16 -11.19
N PRO A 89 -1.91 -13.88 -11.90
CA PRO A 89 -2.00 -15.32 -12.03
C PRO A 89 -2.03 -16.02 -10.65
N GLY A 90 -2.86 -17.06 -10.54
CA GLY A 90 -3.02 -17.80 -9.28
C GLY A 90 -4.20 -17.36 -8.42
N GLY A 91 -5.07 -16.46 -8.94
CA GLY A 91 -6.31 -16.06 -8.23
C GLY A 91 -6.08 -15.01 -7.13
N THR A 92 -4.94 -14.31 -7.18
CA THR A 92 -4.62 -13.19 -6.29
C THR A 92 -4.72 -11.86 -7.04
N THR A 93 -4.63 -10.76 -6.32
CA THR A 93 -4.56 -9.41 -6.88
C THR A 93 -3.34 -8.67 -6.35
N GLY A 94 -2.89 -7.69 -7.12
CA GLY A 94 -1.82 -6.78 -6.71
C GLY A 94 -2.22 -5.34 -6.95
N HIS A 95 -1.70 -4.44 -6.14
CA HIS A 95 -1.90 -3.00 -6.30
C HIS A 95 -0.62 -2.23 -5.99
N ALA A 96 -0.54 -1.00 -6.47
CA ALA A 96 0.50 -0.09 -6.04
C ALA A 96 0.18 0.43 -4.63
N VAL A 97 1.21 0.61 -3.78
CA VAL A 97 1.02 1.06 -2.39
C VAL A 97 1.25 2.58 -2.25
N GLY A 98 2.03 3.18 -3.16
CA GLY A 98 2.41 4.59 -3.05
C GLY A 98 3.51 4.86 -2.00
N ALA A 99 3.88 3.88 -1.18
CA ALA A 99 4.81 4.02 -0.07
C ALA A 99 6.23 4.44 -0.50
N ALA A 100 6.72 3.87 -1.61
CA ALA A 100 8.02 4.24 -2.16
C ALA A 100 8.07 5.72 -2.61
N LEU A 101 7.01 6.18 -3.28
CA LEU A 101 6.89 7.59 -3.69
C LEU A 101 6.83 8.50 -2.47
N ALA A 102 5.99 8.16 -1.49
CA ALA A 102 5.88 8.91 -0.24
C ALA A 102 7.25 9.02 0.46
N ALA A 103 8.00 7.91 0.55
CA ALA A 103 9.33 7.90 1.16
C ALA A 103 10.35 8.79 0.43
N ILE A 104 10.30 8.83 -0.90
CA ILE A 104 11.17 9.69 -1.71
C ILE A 104 10.85 11.17 -1.47
N ILE A 105 9.60 11.53 -1.25
CA ILE A 105 9.15 12.92 -1.09
C ILE A 105 9.40 13.44 0.34
N VAL A 106 9.00 12.67 1.37
CA VAL A 106 8.99 13.15 2.77
C VAL A 106 9.90 12.38 3.71
N GLY A 107 10.62 11.38 3.21
CA GLY A 107 11.42 10.45 4.01
C GLY A 107 10.62 9.25 4.51
N PRO A 108 11.31 8.14 4.82
CA PRO A 108 10.66 6.88 5.16
C PRO A 108 9.85 6.96 6.46
N GLU A 109 10.31 7.71 7.47
CA GLU A 109 9.65 7.83 8.77
C GLU A 109 8.28 8.49 8.66
N ILE A 110 8.18 9.55 7.87
CA ILE A 110 6.92 10.27 7.65
C ILE A 110 6.01 9.47 6.71
N ALA A 111 6.58 8.82 5.69
CA ALA A 111 5.84 7.92 4.80
C ALA A 111 5.20 6.76 5.57
N THR A 112 5.90 6.20 6.58
CA THR A 112 5.34 5.18 7.48
C THR A 112 4.02 5.64 8.08
N ILE A 113 3.94 6.86 8.58
CA ILE A 113 2.70 7.38 9.18
C ILE A 113 1.62 7.58 8.12
N ALA A 114 1.95 8.19 6.99
CA ALA A 114 0.99 8.46 5.92
C ALA A 114 0.35 7.16 5.39
N VAL A 115 1.17 6.15 5.11
CA VAL A 115 0.69 4.85 4.60
C VAL A 115 -0.06 4.07 5.68
N SER A 116 0.41 4.10 6.95
CA SER A 116 -0.31 3.46 8.05
C SER A 116 -1.71 4.04 8.25
N ILE A 117 -1.88 5.36 8.10
CA ILE A 117 -3.21 6.00 8.18
C ILE A 117 -4.12 5.43 7.07
N ALA A 118 -3.62 5.31 5.84
CA ALA A 118 -4.38 4.73 4.74
C ALA A 118 -4.81 3.29 5.05
N LEU A 119 -3.88 2.43 5.50
CA LEU A 119 -4.13 1.02 5.85
C LEU A 119 -5.12 0.86 7.00
N ILE A 120 -5.02 1.71 8.03
CA ILE A 120 -5.96 1.70 9.16
C ILE A 120 -7.37 2.07 8.68
N ILE A 121 -7.50 3.10 7.84
CA ILE A 121 -8.79 3.49 7.27
C ILE A 121 -9.36 2.37 6.42
N GLN A 122 -8.56 1.71 5.58
CA GLN A 122 -8.98 0.59 4.74
C GLN A 122 -9.49 -0.58 5.58
N ALA A 123 -8.76 -0.98 6.62
CA ALA A 123 -9.15 -2.09 7.48
C ALA A 123 -10.47 -1.82 8.24
N PHE A 124 -10.61 -0.63 8.84
CA PHE A 124 -11.77 -0.33 9.68
C PHE A 124 -13.03 0.06 8.91
N PHE A 125 -12.90 0.80 7.81
CA PHE A 125 -14.05 1.38 7.12
C PHE A 125 -14.42 0.65 5.82
N PHE A 126 -13.47 -0.05 5.22
CA PHE A 126 -13.67 -0.71 3.92
C PHE A 126 -13.53 -2.23 4.00
N GLY A 127 -13.08 -2.78 5.14
CA GLY A 127 -12.85 -4.21 5.28
C GLY A 127 -11.71 -4.73 4.38
N ASP A 128 -10.86 -3.83 3.90
CA ASP A 128 -9.72 -4.15 3.08
C ASP A 128 -8.48 -4.36 3.96
N GLY A 129 -8.18 -5.63 4.23
CA GLY A 129 -7.23 -6.08 5.24
C GLY A 129 -7.88 -6.35 6.60
N GLY A 130 -7.22 -7.20 7.41
CA GLY A 130 -7.71 -7.58 8.72
C GLY A 130 -7.41 -6.53 9.78
N VAL A 131 -8.35 -6.31 10.71
CA VAL A 131 -8.14 -5.43 11.88
C VAL A 131 -7.07 -6.02 12.80
N LEU A 132 -7.07 -7.33 13.02
CA LEU A 132 -6.02 -8.02 13.78
C LEU A 132 -4.69 -8.06 13.01
N ALA A 133 -4.74 -8.04 11.68
CA ALA A 133 -3.56 -8.05 10.81
C ALA A 133 -2.99 -6.64 10.55
N ILE A 134 -3.56 -5.56 11.09
CA ILE A 134 -3.07 -4.17 10.87
C ILE A 134 -1.58 -4.05 11.16
N GLY A 135 -1.08 -4.66 12.24
CA GLY A 135 0.35 -4.63 12.58
C GLY A 135 1.22 -5.21 11.47
N ALA A 136 0.84 -6.36 10.90
CA ALA A 136 1.56 -7.01 9.82
C ALA A 136 1.46 -6.22 8.50
N ASN A 137 0.26 -5.77 8.14
CA ASN A 137 0.04 -4.96 6.95
C ASN A 137 0.84 -3.64 7.01
N CYS A 138 0.82 -2.95 8.16
CA CYS A 138 1.61 -1.75 8.36
C CYS A 138 3.12 -2.04 8.36
N PHE A 139 3.57 -3.14 8.97
CA PHE A 139 4.99 -3.48 8.94
C PHE A 139 5.47 -3.72 7.52
N ASN A 140 4.77 -4.52 6.73
CA ASN A 140 5.17 -4.82 5.37
C ASN A 140 5.06 -3.60 4.45
N MET A 141 3.91 -2.93 4.42
CA MET A 141 3.64 -1.88 3.43
C MET A 141 4.03 -0.48 3.89
N ALA A 142 3.94 -0.17 5.19
CA ALA A 142 4.25 1.16 5.69
C ALA A 142 5.65 1.28 6.32
N VAL A 143 6.36 0.15 6.56
CA VAL A 143 7.74 0.17 7.05
C VAL A 143 8.69 -0.41 6.00
N VAL A 144 8.56 -1.70 5.68
CA VAL A 144 9.53 -2.39 4.80
C VAL A 144 9.64 -1.70 3.45
N ILE A 145 8.52 -1.43 2.77
CA ILE A 145 8.54 -0.80 1.45
C ILE A 145 9.20 0.58 1.48
N PRO A 146 8.76 1.56 2.31
CA PRO A 146 9.35 2.90 2.29
C PRO A 146 10.82 2.92 2.67
N TYR A 147 11.26 2.14 3.67
CA TYR A 147 12.66 2.14 4.08
C TYR A 147 13.59 1.54 3.02
N ILE A 148 13.21 0.41 2.42
CA ILE A 148 13.99 -0.22 1.35
C ILE A 148 14.01 0.66 0.11
N ALA A 149 12.85 1.16 -0.32
CA ALA A 149 12.75 2.03 -1.49
C ALA A 149 13.60 3.29 -1.34
N TYR A 150 13.56 3.93 -0.18
CA TYR A 150 14.34 5.12 0.11
C TYR A 150 15.84 4.84 0.15
N ALA A 151 16.26 3.74 0.78
CA ALA A 151 17.67 3.35 0.84
C ALA A 151 18.26 3.12 -0.56
N ILE A 152 17.54 2.39 -1.43
CA ILE A 152 17.95 2.16 -2.82
C ILE A 152 17.94 3.47 -3.60
N TYR A 153 16.89 4.29 -3.46
CA TYR A 153 16.82 5.57 -4.12
C TYR A 153 18.03 6.46 -3.76
N GLN A 154 18.35 6.58 -2.48
CA GLN A 154 19.49 7.37 -2.02
C GLN A 154 20.82 6.81 -2.53
N ALA A 155 21.01 5.48 -2.48
CA ALA A 155 22.24 4.83 -2.94
C ALA A 155 22.48 5.07 -4.44
N VAL A 156 21.43 4.91 -5.26
CA VAL A 156 21.55 5.04 -6.72
C VAL A 156 21.56 6.50 -7.17
N SER A 157 20.82 7.40 -6.52
CA SER A 157 20.71 8.81 -6.92
C SER A 157 21.71 9.73 -6.25
N LYS A 158 22.63 9.20 -5.41
CA LYS A 158 23.66 9.99 -4.72
C LYS A 158 24.46 10.86 -5.69
N ASN A 159 24.63 12.13 -5.33
CA ASN A 159 25.39 13.13 -6.11
C ASN A 159 24.86 13.36 -7.55
N THR A 160 23.56 13.11 -7.77
CA THR A 160 22.96 13.23 -9.10
C THR A 160 22.05 14.47 -9.16
N PRO A 161 22.12 15.28 -10.22
CA PRO A 161 21.23 16.43 -10.43
C PRO A 161 19.74 16.03 -10.41
N ILE A 162 18.86 16.98 -10.02
CA ILE A 162 17.41 16.71 -9.89
C ILE A 162 16.79 16.23 -11.21
N ASN A 163 17.24 16.76 -12.34
CA ASN A 163 16.68 16.45 -13.68
C ASN A 163 17.32 15.23 -14.34
N SER A 164 18.12 14.44 -13.63
CA SER A 164 18.80 13.29 -14.21
C SER A 164 17.87 12.06 -14.33
N SER A 165 17.92 11.37 -15.46
CA SER A 165 17.26 10.09 -15.69
C SER A 165 17.67 9.02 -14.68
N ARG A 166 18.87 9.14 -14.07
CA ARG A 166 19.33 8.25 -13.00
C ARG A 166 18.41 8.27 -11.78
N ARG A 167 17.79 9.42 -11.48
CA ARG A 167 16.80 9.51 -10.37
C ARG A 167 15.50 8.76 -10.70
N LEU A 168 15.08 8.75 -11.96
CA LEU A 168 13.94 7.95 -12.40
C LEU A 168 14.23 6.46 -12.26
N VAL A 169 15.41 6.02 -12.70
CA VAL A 169 15.85 4.63 -12.52
C VAL A 169 15.96 4.26 -11.04
N ALA A 170 16.50 5.17 -10.22
CA ALA A 170 16.60 4.96 -8.77
C ALA A 170 15.21 4.80 -8.12
N ALA A 171 14.24 5.63 -8.51
CA ALA A 171 12.87 5.55 -8.00
C ALA A 171 12.18 4.27 -8.46
N PHE A 172 12.36 3.86 -9.72
CA PHE A 172 11.83 2.60 -10.25
C PHE A 172 12.41 1.39 -9.50
N LEU A 173 13.74 1.30 -9.39
CA LEU A 173 14.40 0.21 -8.68
C LEU A 173 14.00 0.16 -7.20
N GLY A 174 13.97 1.33 -6.53
CA GLY A 174 13.55 1.43 -5.15
C GLY A 174 12.10 0.95 -4.95
N GLY A 175 11.19 1.39 -5.81
CA GLY A 175 9.80 0.97 -5.77
C GLY A 175 9.64 -0.54 -6.04
N TRP A 176 10.27 -1.04 -7.08
CA TRP A 176 10.19 -2.45 -7.46
C TRP A 176 10.75 -3.39 -6.38
N VAL A 177 11.97 -3.13 -5.91
CA VAL A 177 12.59 -3.97 -4.86
C VAL A 177 11.83 -3.81 -3.54
N GLY A 178 11.42 -2.59 -3.19
CA GLY A 178 10.67 -2.34 -1.96
C GLY A 178 9.36 -3.12 -1.90
N VAL A 179 8.57 -3.10 -2.99
CA VAL A 179 7.32 -3.88 -3.07
C VAL A 179 7.61 -5.38 -3.07
N THR A 180 8.61 -5.83 -3.82
CA THR A 180 8.98 -7.25 -3.87
C THR A 180 9.35 -7.78 -2.48
N VAL A 181 10.20 -7.06 -1.74
CA VAL A 181 10.60 -7.49 -0.38
C VAL A 181 9.45 -7.36 0.62
N GLY A 182 8.58 -6.35 0.48
CA GLY A 182 7.41 -6.19 1.35
C GLY A 182 6.31 -7.23 1.11
N ALA A 183 6.37 -7.97 -0.01
CA ALA A 183 5.43 -9.05 -0.32
C ALA A 183 5.88 -10.42 0.23
N PHE A 184 7.14 -10.56 0.66
CA PHE A 184 7.71 -11.77 1.30
C PHE A 184 7.67 -11.68 2.81
#